data_ea6b56c3441efaf9d16cfa0d30a0c772
#
_entry.id   ea6b56c3441efaf9d16cfa0d30a0c772
#
_cell.length_a   1.000
_cell.length_b   1.000
_cell.length_c   1.000
_cell.angle_alpha   90.00
_cell.angle_beta   90.00
_cell.angle_gamma   90.00
#
_symmetry.space_group_name_H-M   'P 1'
#
loop_
_entity.id
_entity.type
_entity.pdbx_description
1 polymer ?
#
loop_
_entity_poly.entity_id
_entity_poly.type
_entity_poly.pdbx_seq_one_letter_code
_entity_poly.pdbx_strand_id
1 'polypeptide(L)'
;MAVANKTEDAVTSASGTSAQAATNGGPSKQIVPTTLDWSSGTAPEGFDEVAYLAAFPDIVRSIKTGQFQSALHHFRVHGQREGRLNDIRYQRACVKGNTASFPPASIDGLVGCMTGQCLIYGWIKDNDVPVDQFTLRNNFGLWATTQTVYRYRRKDASDSLGLQDDKPLGFWALLNVEKPEMMFGPSELVVSAGLERKTFNAQVRSALPDRFREIVLEYLVKIYHSGDTRVETFFHLDNGLGNSLIQLNLDISKKMAQGAQTVEIGTPRSSVDGSIVVCLFGRPDLLSLQCAMFSKCRGMERYEFVYVSNSPEMADRLIKDATVVHRVYGIPIRLVILPGNAGFGVANNTGLSAARSERILFVNPDVFPTEPDWPALHTQLVKDRPADQVALFGVPLFYDDGSLMHGGMYFEVDRGFSFRDGKTTTREMLRVEHYGKGAPPKTEGYLSSRMVPAVTGAFMSVNRSWFESIGGFSPEYIFGHYEDADLCLKSLQAGKPAWIHRLPFLHFEGKGSIPRPSLDGAMLINRWHFTTVWSEAVKNGLCGKNPEGFPARGQQ
;
A
#
# COMPACT_ATOMS: atom_id res chain seq x y z
N MET A 1 23.62 31.55 -42.73
CA MET A 1 23.76 33.00 -42.59
C MET A 1 23.69 33.24 -41.08
N ALA A 2 24.81 33.24 -40.32
CA ALA A 2 25.73 34.37 -40.15
C ALA A 2 24.99 35.53 -39.47
N VAL A 3 25.33 36.09 -38.31
CA VAL A 3 26.61 36.52 -37.71
C VAL A 3 26.21 36.98 -36.29
N ALA A 4 26.75 36.58 -35.17
CA ALA A 4 28.01 36.95 -34.50
C ALA A 4 28.09 38.42 -34.02
N ASN A 5 28.37 38.64 -32.79
CA ASN A 5 29.58 39.18 -32.12
C ASN A 5 29.22 40.05 -30.91
N LYS A 6 29.82 39.76 -29.73
CA LYS A 6 31.02 40.39 -29.12
C LYS A 6 30.78 41.81 -28.58
N THR A 7 31.20 42.16 -27.38
CA THR A 7 32.53 42.37 -26.74
C THR A 7 32.32 42.77 -25.29
N GLU A 8 33.04 42.26 -24.30
CA GLU A 8 34.32 42.69 -23.70
C GLU A 8 34.35 44.18 -23.28
N ASP A 9 34.68 44.46 -22.04
CA ASP A 9 35.96 44.78 -21.36
C ASP A 9 35.67 45.35 -19.97
N ALA A 10 36.32 45.06 -18.97
CA ALA A 10 37.66 45.03 -18.41
C ALA A 10 37.90 46.13 -17.35
N VAL A 11 38.36 45.66 -16.15
CA VAL A 11 39.55 46.05 -15.38
C VAL A 11 39.67 47.47 -14.78
N THR A 12 39.88 47.51 -13.49
CA THR A 12 41.09 48.01 -12.73
C THR A 12 40.81 48.12 -11.26
N SER A 13 41.47 47.44 -10.37
CA SER A 13 42.73 47.56 -9.61
C SER A 13 42.95 48.88 -8.86
N ALA A 14 43.20 48.79 -7.58
CA ALA A 14 44.32 49.32 -6.77
C ALA A 14 43.97 49.29 -5.26
N SER A 15 44.64 48.51 -4.47
CA SER A 15 45.85 48.72 -3.65
C SER A 15 45.76 49.82 -2.59
N GLY A 16 46.06 49.43 -1.35
CA GLY A 16 46.81 50.27 -0.48
C GLY A 16 46.53 50.25 1.04
N THR A 17 47.38 49.49 1.75
CA THR A 17 48.10 49.79 3.00
C THR A 17 47.37 49.99 4.36
N SER A 18 47.68 49.05 5.20
CA SER A 18 48.16 49.08 6.57
C SER A 18 47.80 50.23 7.54
N ALA A 19 47.31 49.84 8.73
CA ALA A 19 47.94 50.24 10.00
C ALA A 19 47.34 49.46 11.17
N GLN A 20 48.22 49.02 12.06
CA GLN A 20 48.01 48.38 13.35
C GLN A 20 47.35 49.35 14.36
N ALA A 21 46.50 48.81 15.27
CA ALA A 21 46.64 49.06 16.69
C ALA A 21 45.71 48.19 17.52
N ALA A 22 46.23 47.79 18.59
CA ALA A 22 45.90 46.77 19.56
C ALA A 22 44.71 47.06 20.51
N THR A 23 44.29 45.91 21.12
CA THR A 23 43.80 45.71 22.50
C THR A 23 42.35 46.11 22.83
N ASN A 24 41.50 45.13 23.13
CA ASN A 24 41.18 44.67 24.48
C ASN A 24 40.07 43.59 24.42
N GLY A 25 40.29 42.52 25.15
CA GLY A 25 39.45 41.36 25.20
C GLY A 25 38.14 41.54 25.99
N GLY A 26 37.10 40.98 25.45
CA GLY A 26 35.91 40.60 26.17
C GLY A 26 35.40 39.30 25.53
N PRO A 27 34.91 38.32 26.27
CA PRO A 27 34.53 37.04 25.67
C PRO A 27 33.34 37.23 24.73
N SER A 28 33.59 37.05 23.45
CA SER A 28 32.55 36.97 22.46
C SER A 28 31.60 35.81 22.81
N LYS A 29 30.38 36.14 23.20
CA LYS A 29 29.28 35.20 23.24
C LYS A 29 29.11 34.65 21.81
N GLN A 30 29.58 33.43 21.56
CA GLN A 30 29.20 32.68 20.38
C GLN A 30 27.68 32.53 20.43
N ILE A 31 27.01 33.20 19.50
CA ILE A 31 25.60 32.98 19.21
C ILE A 31 25.56 31.59 18.59
N VAL A 32 25.13 30.61 19.37
CA VAL A 32 24.80 29.26 18.87
C VAL A 32 23.55 29.41 18.00
N PRO A 33 23.57 29.03 16.73
CA PRO A 33 22.35 29.04 15.90
C PRO A 33 21.28 28.16 16.53
N THR A 34 20.13 28.71 16.80
CA THR A 34 19.00 28.08 17.50
C THR A 34 18.16 27.12 16.65
N THR A 35 18.61 26.75 15.45
CA THR A 35 17.90 25.80 14.57
C THR A 35 18.88 24.93 13.80
N LEU A 36 19.65 24.11 14.53
CA LEU A 36 20.31 22.95 13.92
C LEU A 36 19.38 21.76 14.09
N ASP A 37 19.03 21.16 12.96
CA ASP A 37 18.35 19.87 12.94
C ASP A 37 19.31 18.80 13.51
N TRP A 38 19.07 18.41 14.74
CA TRP A 38 19.92 17.48 15.49
C TRP A 38 19.61 16.00 15.19
N SER A 39 18.58 15.71 14.37
CA SER A 39 18.19 14.37 13.99
C SER A 39 19.03 13.82 12.84
N SER A 40 19.68 14.68 12.05
CA SER A 40 20.47 14.32 10.88
C SER A 40 21.96 14.63 11.07
N GLY A 41 22.78 13.60 11.13
CA GLY A 41 24.23 13.74 11.13
C GLY A 41 24.95 12.49 11.63
N THR A 42 26.18 12.26 11.15
CA THR A 42 27.07 11.18 11.59
C THR A 42 27.27 11.25 13.10
N ALA A 43 27.13 10.11 13.78
CA ALA A 43 27.53 9.99 15.18
C ALA A 43 29.05 10.29 15.29
N PRO A 44 29.51 10.99 16.33
CA PRO A 44 30.92 11.23 16.53
C PRO A 44 31.67 9.90 16.74
N GLU A 45 32.94 9.90 16.36
CA GLU A 45 33.80 8.72 16.55
C GLU A 45 33.75 8.27 18.02
N GLY A 46 33.54 6.96 18.24
CA GLY A 46 33.41 6.37 19.56
C GLY A 46 32.04 6.54 20.24
N PHE A 47 31.06 7.22 19.64
CA PHE A 47 29.72 7.27 20.19
C PHE A 47 28.93 6.00 19.82
N ASP A 48 28.36 5.40 20.83
CA ASP A 48 27.54 4.22 20.76
C ASP A 48 26.23 4.44 21.51
N GLU A 49 25.13 4.50 20.77
CA GLU A 49 23.83 4.84 21.30
C GLU A 49 23.32 3.85 22.34
N VAL A 50 23.55 2.54 22.12
CA VAL A 50 23.10 1.50 23.05
C VAL A 50 23.90 1.55 24.35
N ALA A 51 25.22 1.65 24.25
CA ALA A 51 26.07 1.83 25.43
C ALA A 51 25.73 3.12 26.17
N TYR A 52 25.41 4.18 25.43
CA TYR A 52 25.04 5.46 26.00
C TYR A 52 23.73 5.36 26.79
N LEU A 53 22.71 4.74 26.23
CA LEU A 53 21.42 4.53 26.91
C LEU A 53 21.56 3.56 28.10
N ALA A 54 22.38 2.52 27.97
CA ALA A 54 22.66 1.60 29.07
C ALA A 54 23.43 2.26 30.22
N ALA A 55 24.38 3.15 29.89
CA ALA A 55 25.14 3.89 30.88
C ALA A 55 24.32 4.98 31.61
N PHE A 56 23.33 5.54 30.91
CA PHE A 56 22.55 6.70 31.35
C PHE A 56 21.03 6.47 31.23
N PRO A 57 20.43 5.68 32.13
CA PRO A 57 18.98 5.35 32.07
C PRO A 57 18.03 6.56 32.21
N ASP A 58 18.53 7.69 32.75
CA ASP A 58 17.82 8.96 32.79
C ASP A 58 17.52 9.50 31.39
N ILE A 59 18.42 9.28 30.45
CA ILE A 59 18.24 9.69 29.05
C ILE A 59 17.14 8.88 28.35
N VAL A 60 17.03 7.58 28.63
CA VAL A 60 15.92 6.76 28.15
C VAL A 60 14.57 7.36 28.56
N ARG A 61 14.49 7.86 29.79
CA ARG A 61 13.29 8.49 30.33
C ARG A 61 12.99 9.82 29.62
N SER A 62 14.03 10.63 29.42
CA SER A 62 13.94 11.93 28.75
C SER A 62 13.54 11.80 27.27
N ILE A 63 13.96 10.73 26.57
CA ILE A 63 13.52 10.42 25.21
C ILE A 63 12.04 9.99 25.21
N LYS A 64 11.64 9.12 26.14
CA LYS A 64 10.23 8.68 26.27
C LYS A 64 9.26 9.83 26.57
N THR A 65 9.72 10.87 27.25
CA THR A 65 8.92 12.07 27.54
C THR A 65 8.97 13.14 26.45
N GLY A 66 9.69 12.88 25.35
CA GLY A 66 9.81 13.81 24.21
C GLY A 66 10.79 14.97 24.44
N GLN A 67 11.56 14.97 25.54
CA GLN A 67 12.56 16.02 25.84
C GLN A 67 13.73 15.95 24.85
N PHE A 68 14.10 14.76 24.40
CA PHE A 68 15.11 14.54 23.36
C PHE A 68 14.57 13.55 22.32
N GLN A 69 14.96 13.74 21.06
CA GLN A 69 14.54 12.86 19.95
C GLN A 69 15.30 11.52 19.95
N SER A 70 16.57 11.52 20.43
CA SER A 70 17.45 10.35 20.46
C SER A 70 18.56 10.52 21.49
N ALA A 71 19.30 9.45 21.78
CA ALA A 71 20.50 9.51 22.60
C ALA A 71 21.59 10.37 21.95
N LEU A 72 21.72 10.31 20.62
CA LEU A 72 22.64 11.16 19.87
C LEU A 72 22.25 12.64 19.98
N HIS A 73 20.96 12.96 19.94
CA HIS A 73 20.48 14.32 20.16
C HIS A 73 20.88 14.83 21.55
N HIS A 74 20.59 14.04 22.61
CA HIS A 74 21.04 14.39 23.96
C HIS A 74 22.57 14.57 24.06
N PHE A 75 23.33 13.61 23.47
CA PHE A 75 24.80 13.67 23.51
C PHE A 75 25.34 14.95 22.88
N ARG A 76 24.82 15.40 21.75
CA ARG A 76 25.24 16.62 21.06
C ARG A 76 24.91 17.89 21.86
N VAL A 77 23.73 17.91 22.48
CA VAL A 77 23.26 19.09 23.21
C VAL A 77 23.96 19.23 24.59
N HIS A 78 24.11 18.11 25.28
CA HIS A 78 24.62 18.07 26.66
C HIS A 78 25.79 17.12 26.84
N GLY A 79 25.69 15.89 26.42
CA GLY A 79 26.59 14.80 26.76
C GLY A 79 28.04 15.00 26.31
N GLN A 80 28.27 15.74 25.21
CA GLN A 80 29.62 16.09 24.76
C GLN A 80 30.29 17.06 25.75
N ARG A 81 29.58 18.09 26.24
CA ARG A 81 30.08 19.05 27.23
C ARG A 81 30.28 18.39 28.58
N GLU A 82 29.48 17.40 28.91
CA GLU A 82 29.54 16.63 30.16
C GLU A 82 30.62 15.53 30.11
N GLY A 83 31.32 15.36 28.98
CA GLY A 83 32.37 14.36 28.81
C GLY A 83 31.86 12.91 28.89
N ARG A 84 30.60 12.64 28.58
CA ARG A 84 29.95 11.32 28.82
C ARG A 84 30.59 10.15 28.09
N LEU A 85 31.32 10.37 26.99
CA LEU A 85 32.07 9.28 26.33
C LEU A 85 33.28 8.83 27.19
N ASN A 86 33.78 9.67 28.06
CA ASN A 86 34.88 9.37 28.99
C ASN A 86 34.35 8.84 30.34
N ASP A 87 33.04 8.78 30.55
CA ASP A 87 32.43 8.25 31.77
C ASP A 87 32.67 6.74 31.87
N ILE A 88 33.11 6.31 33.07
CA ILE A 88 33.40 4.89 33.35
C ILE A 88 32.20 3.98 33.11
N ARG A 89 30.96 4.49 33.28
CA ARG A 89 29.72 3.76 33.03
C ARG A 89 29.57 3.46 31.53
N TYR A 90 29.85 4.48 30.69
CA TYR A 90 29.84 4.34 29.23
C TYR A 90 30.94 3.40 28.76
N GLN A 91 32.16 3.58 29.26
CA GLN A 91 33.29 2.69 28.91
C GLN A 91 32.99 1.22 29.29
N ARG A 92 32.41 1.00 30.47
CA ARG A 92 31.99 -0.36 30.89
C ARG A 92 30.87 -0.93 30.04
N ALA A 93 29.91 -0.10 29.58
CA ALA A 93 28.85 -0.51 28.69
C ALA A 93 29.38 -0.87 27.30
N CYS A 94 30.36 -0.10 26.78
CA CYS A 94 31.07 -0.41 25.54
C CYS A 94 31.82 -1.76 25.62
N VAL A 95 32.54 -2.00 26.73
CA VAL A 95 33.29 -3.24 26.95
C VAL A 95 32.35 -4.45 27.05
N LYS A 96 31.20 -4.31 27.74
CA LYS A 96 30.20 -5.38 27.81
C LYS A 96 29.57 -5.69 26.47
N GLY A 97 29.41 -4.70 25.58
CA GLY A 97 28.88 -4.89 24.23
C GLY A 97 29.84 -5.63 23.29
N ASN A 98 31.09 -5.82 23.68
CA ASN A 98 32.13 -6.49 22.88
C ASN A 98 32.43 -7.95 23.34
N THR A 99 31.70 -8.47 24.31
CA THR A 99 31.87 -9.84 24.78
C THR A 99 31.26 -10.88 23.84
N ALA A 100 31.95 -11.96 23.64
CA ALA A 100 31.95 -12.97 22.59
C ALA A 100 30.68 -13.85 22.46
N SER A 101 29.46 -13.40 22.71
CA SER A 101 28.29 -14.26 22.67
C SER A 101 27.10 -13.75 21.84
N PHE A 102 27.36 -12.86 20.88
CA PHE A 102 26.26 -12.45 19.98
C PHE A 102 25.68 -13.70 19.28
N PRO A 103 24.34 -13.82 19.23
CA PRO A 103 23.70 -15.01 18.68
C PRO A 103 24.10 -15.28 17.22
N PRO A 104 24.13 -16.54 16.78
CA PRO A 104 24.32 -16.86 15.37
C PRO A 104 23.27 -16.16 14.52
N ALA A 105 23.72 -15.42 13.51
CA ALA A 105 22.86 -14.61 12.67
C ALA A 105 23.42 -14.49 11.25
N SER A 106 22.53 -14.37 10.28
CA SER A 106 22.81 -13.99 8.91
C SER A 106 21.87 -12.90 8.44
N ILE A 107 22.43 -11.90 7.79
CA ILE A 107 21.66 -10.85 7.10
C ILE A 107 21.57 -11.26 5.63
N ASP A 108 20.40 -11.68 5.18
CA ASP A 108 20.19 -12.16 3.81
C ASP A 108 20.05 -11.00 2.82
N GLY A 109 19.65 -9.84 3.30
CA GLY A 109 19.63 -8.65 2.46
C GLY A 109 18.98 -7.42 3.08
N LEU A 110 19.28 -6.31 2.42
CA LEU A 110 18.65 -5.02 2.62
C LEU A 110 18.12 -4.52 1.29
N VAL A 111 16.85 -4.08 1.28
CA VAL A 111 16.19 -3.50 0.10
C VAL A 111 15.64 -2.15 0.49
N GLY A 112 16.02 -1.12 -0.24
CA GLY A 112 15.58 0.26 0.01
C GLY A 112 14.80 0.84 -1.16
N CYS A 113 13.96 1.82 -0.85
CA CYS A 113 13.16 2.56 -1.82
C CYS A 113 13.34 4.06 -1.63
N MET A 114 13.30 4.81 -2.73
CA MET A 114 13.34 6.29 -2.72
C MET A 114 12.11 6.95 -2.04
N THR A 115 11.16 6.16 -1.53
CA THR A 115 10.10 6.62 -0.63
C THR A 115 10.55 6.76 0.82
N GLY A 116 11.77 6.37 1.16
CA GLY A 116 12.35 6.52 2.48
C GLY A 116 12.22 5.30 3.38
N GLN A 117 11.91 4.12 2.83
CA GLN A 117 11.88 2.88 3.61
C GLN A 117 13.01 1.94 3.20
N CYS A 118 13.50 1.17 4.19
CA CYS A 118 14.45 0.08 3.99
C CYS A 118 13.99 -1.17 4.73
N LEU A 119 13.79 -2.25 3.98
CA LEU A 119 13.50 -3.59 4.51
C LEU A 119 14.81 -4.31 4.79
N ILE A 120 14.96 -4.82 6.00
CA ILE A 120 16.05 -5.70 6.43
C ILE A 120 15.46 -7.08 6.69
N TYR A 121 16.14 -8.13 6.23
CA TYR A 121 15.68 -9.50 6.47
C TYR A 121 16.84 -10.48 6.56
N GLY A 122 16.58 -11.59 7.26
CA GLY A 122 17.59 -12.63 7.51
C GLY A 122 17.11 -13.67 8.51
N TRP A 123 18.04 -14.26 9.24
CA TRP A 123 17.73 -15.13 10.36
C TRP A 123 18.69 -14.91 11.53
N ILE A 124 18.18 -15.11 12.75
CA ILE A 124 18.91 -14.99 14.01
C ILE A 124 18.41 -16.08 14.96
N LYS A 125 19.33 -16.82 15.55
CA LYS A 125 19.04 -17.71 16.67
C LYS A 125 19.18 -16.90 17.94
N ASP A 126 18.07 -16.39 18.49
CA ASP A 126 18.13 -15.63 19.74
C ASP A 126 18.73 -16.44 20.87
N ASN A 127 19.49 -15.77 21.73
CA ASN A 127 19.92 -16.26 23.04
C ASN A 127 18.84 -15.90 24.08
N ASP A 128 19.21 -15.86 25.37
CA ASP A 128 18.31 -15.47 26.45
C ASP A 128 17.74 -14.05 26.29
N VAL A 129 18.48 -13.17 25.60
CA VAL A 129 18.02 -11.83 25.22
C VAL A 129 17.77 -11.82 23.71
N PRO A 130 16.52 -11.62 23.27
CA PRO A 130 16.21 -11.55 21.85
C PRO A 130 16.79 -10.29 21.22
N VAL A 131 17.00 -10.34 19.89
CA VAL A 131 17.35 -9.15 19.13
C VAL A 131 16.17 -8.16 19.15
N ASP A 132 16.47 -6.92 19.53
CA ASP A 132 15.50 -5.88 19.80
C ASP A 132 15.71 -4.61 18.98
N GLN A 133 16.87 -4.45 18.30
CA GLN A 133 17.15 -3.23 17.54
C GLN A 133 18.03 -3.47 16.34
N PHE A 134 17.70 -2.77 15.24
CA PHE A 134 18.53 -2.63 14.05
C PHE A 134 18.84 -1.16 13.82
N THR A 135 20.12 -0.85 13.55
CA THR A 135 20.57 0.51 13.19
C THR A 135 21.35 0.44 11.89
N LEU A 136 20.88 1.11 10.85
CA LEU A 136 21.59 1.30 9.60
C LEU A 136 22.31 2.63 9.62
N ARG A 137 23.62 2.64 9.37
CA ARG A 137 24.45 3.84 9.40
C ARG A 137 25.52 3.85 8.31
N ASN A 138 25.97 5.03 7.92
CA ASN A 138 27.15 5.20 7.06
C ASN A 138 27.88 6.52 7.30
N ASN A 139 29.02 6.69 6.64
CA ASN A 139 29.85 7.89 6.77
C ASN A 139 29.32 9.12 6.02
N PHE A 140 28.18 8.97 5.27
CA PHE A 140 27.57 10.05 4.51
C PHE A 140 26.42 10.74 5.28
N GLY A 141 26.23 10.40 6.56
CA GLY A 141 25.22 11.00 7.42
C GLY A 141 23.92 10.17 7.55
N LEU A 142 23.90 8.94 7.03
CA LEU A 142 22.80 8.02 7.29
C LEU A 142 22.83 7.54 8.73
N TRP A 143 21.68 7.64 9.41
CA TRP A 143 21.42 7.04 10.71
C TRP A 143 19.93 6.74 10.84
N ALA A 144 19.55 5.47 10.74
CA ALA A 144 18.17 5.03 10.86
C ALA A 144 18.08 3.83 11.79
N THR A 145 17.10 3.82 12.69
CA THR A 145 16.96 2.79 13.72
C THR A 145 15.52 2.30 13.80
N THR A 146 15.34 1.00 14.04
CA THR A 146 14.05 0.41 14.38
C THR A 146 14.19 -0.59 15.52
N GLN A 147 13.21 -0.64 16.40
CA GLN A 147 13.08 -1.65 17.47
C GLN A 147 11.98 -2.67 17.18
N THR A 148 11.31 -2.54 16.03
CA THR A 148 10.25 -3.44 15.64
C THR A 148 10.82 -4.54 14.75
N VAL A 149 10.80 -5.76 15.26
CA VAL A 149 11.32 -6.96 14.59
C VAL A 149 10.21 -7.97 14.47
N TYR A 150 9.92 -8.39 13.24
CA TYR A 150 8.91 -9.41 12.95
C TYR A 150 9.60 -10.76 12.74
N ARG A 151 9.03 -11.81 13.30
CA ARG A 151 9.62 -13.15 13.26
C ARG A 151 8.83 -14.07 12.33
N TYR A 152 9.55 -15.01 11.70
CA TYR A 152 8.96 -16.04 10.86
C TYR A 152 9.78 -17.34 10.86
N ARG A 153 9.16 -18.41 10.40
CA ARG A 153 9.85 -19.72 10.35
C ARG A 153 10.82 -19.77 9.18
N ARG A 154 12.02 -20.29 9.43
CA ARG A 154 13.09 -20.50 8.45
C ARG A 154 13.60 -21.93 8.57
N LYS A 155 12.98 -22.84 7.82
CA LYS A 155 13.34 -24.26 7.85
C LYS A 155 14.80 -24.50 7.45
N ASP A 156 15.27 -23.83 6.40
CA ASP A 156 16.65 -23.89 5.94
C ASP A 156 17.68 -23.49 7.03
N ALA A 157 17.37 -22.45 7.80
CA ALA A 157 18.22 -22.04 8.92
C ALA A 157 18.13 -23.04 10.09
N SER A 158 16.94 -23.56 10.40
CA SER A 158 16.74 -24.57 11.43
C SER A 158 17.51 -25.86 11.10
N ASP A 159 17.41 -26.33 9.86
CA ASP A 159 18.12 -27.51 9.38
C ASP A 159 19.66 -27.33 9.46
N SER A 160 20.16 -26.15 9.05
CA SER A 160 21.60 -25.84 9.10
C SER A 160 22.16 -25.78 10.52
N LEU A 161 21.32 -25.48 11.51
CA LEU A 161 21.69 -25.41 12.93
C LEU A 161 21.35 -26.69 13.70
N GLY A 162 20.80 -27.73 13.04
CA GLY A 162 20.36 -28.97 13.69
C GLY A 162 19.24 -28.78 14.71
N LEU A 163 18.36 -27.78 14.50
CA LEU A 163 17.26 -27.43 15.40
C LEU A 163 15.95 -28.04 14.92
N GLN A 164 15.04 -28.27 15.87
CA GLN A 164 13.67 -28.62 15.53
C GLN A 164 12.93 -27.41 14.91
N ASP A 165 12.01 -27.66 13.97
CA ASP A 165 11.43 -26.70 13.02
C ASP A 165 10.41 -25.70 13.64
N ASP A 166 10.22 -25.68 14.93
CA ASP A 166 9.19 -24.86 15.60
C ASP A 166 9.66 -23.46 16.02
N LYS A 167 10.98 -23.17 15.91
CA LYS A 167 11.52 -21.86 16.31
C LYS A 167 11.48 -20.85 15.17
N PRO A 168 11.00 -19.61 15.42
CA PRO A 168 10.95 -18.53 14.43
C PRO A 168 12.32 -17.87 14.28
N LEU A 169 13.26 -18.52 13.59
CA LEU A 169 14.61 -18.00 13.37
C LEU A 169 14.64 -16.83 12.39
N GLY A 170 13.74 -16.82 11.40
CA GLY A 170 13.66 -15.74 10.43
C GLY A 170 13.24 -14.43 11.08
N PHE A 171 13.75 -13.33 10.54
CA PHE A 171 13.30 -11.99 10.93
C PHE A 171 13.19 -11.09 9.70
N TRP A 172 12.36 -10.09 9.83
CA TRP A 172 12.41 -8.89 9.01
C TRP A 172 12.08 -7.65 9.86
N ALA A 173 12.58 -6.50 9.41
CA ALA A 173 12.36 -5.22 10.04
C ALA A 173 12.26 -4.12 8.97
N LEU A 174 11.49 -3.08 9.26
CA LEU A 174 11.34 -1.93 8.37
C LEU A 174 11.92 -0.69 9.07
N LEU A 175 12.86 -0.02 8.37
CA LEU A 175 13.41 1.26 8.81
C LEU A 175 12.80 2.38 7.98
N ASN A 176 12.55 3.52 8.63
CA ASN A 176 12.28 4.78 7.98
C ASN A 176 13.56 5.59 7.89
N VAL A 177 13.88 6.08 6.70
CA VAL A 177 15.09 6.83 6.37
C VAL A 177 14.67 8.21 5.85
N GLU A 178 15.07 9.26 6.55
CA GLU A 178 14.69 10.65 6.21
C GLU A 178 15.29 11.12 4.88
N LYS A 179 16.52 10.67 4.57
CA LYS A 179 17.25 11.01 3.35
C LYS A 179 17.50 9.76 2.53
N PRO A 180 16.52 9.33 1.70
CA PRO A 180 16.57 8.05 1.00
C PRO A 180 17.79 7.87 0.09
N GLU A 181 18.28 8.95 -0.51
CA GLU A 181 19.45 8.95 -1.38
C GLU A 181 20.73 8.50 -0.67
N MET A 182 20.81 8.69 0.65
CA MET A 182 21.99 8.32 1.44
C MET A 182 22.06 6.83 1.77
N MET A 183 20.97 6.07 1.60
CA MET A 183 20.98 4.66 2.00
C MET A 183 21.64 3.71 0.98
N PHE A 184 21.90 4.17 -0.26
CA PHE A 184 22.40 3.31 -1.35
C PHE A 184 23.93 3.27 -1.46
N GLY A 185 24.65 3.79 -0.47
CA GLY A 185 26.11 3.70 -0.35
C GLY A 185 26.58 2.55 0.56
N PRO A 186 27.91 2.37 0.68
CA PRO A 186 28.48 1.47 1.68
C PRO A 186 28.00 1.86 3.08
N SER A 187 27.44 0.90 3.80
CA SER A 187 26.79 1.13 5.09
C SER A 187 27.13 0.01 6.06
N GLU A 188 26.87 0.25 7.32
CA GLU A 188 26.94 -0.73 8.40
C GLU A 188 25.55 -0.97 8.98
N LEU A 189 25.22 -2.24 9.17
CA LEU A 189 24.04 -2.64 9.93
C LEU A 189 24.48 -3.11 11.31
N VAL A 190 24.12 -2.37 12.34
CA VAL A 190 24.33 -2.75 13.73
C VAL A 190 23.08 -3.45 14.24
N VAL A 191 23.23 -4.67 14.69
CA VAL A 191 22.18 -5.50 15.28
C VAL A 191 22.43 -5.61 16.77
N SER A 192 21.43 -5.30 17.58
CA SER A 192 21.52 -5.25 19.04
C SER A 192 20.60 -6.28 19.69
N ALA A 193 21.09 -6.91 20.76
CA ALA A 193 20.34 -7.80 21.65
C ALA A 193 20.62 -7.35 23.08
N GLY A 194 19.80 -6.46 23.61
CA GLY A 194 20.07 -5.77 24.87
C GLY A 194 21.36 -4.96 24.81
N LEU A 195 22.40 -5.40 25.55
CA LEU A 195 23.72 -4.74 25.55
C LEU A 195 24.71 -5.32 24.54
N GLU A 196 24.40 -6.47 23.97
CA GLU A 196 25.23 -7.12 22.97
C GLU A 196 24.91 -6.58 21.57
N ARG A 197 25.92 -6.51 20.71
CA ARG A 197 25.74 -6.04 19.33
C ARG A 197 26.78 -6.64 18.40
N LYS A 198 26.36 -6.71 17.14
CA LYS A 198 27.19 -7.14 16.04
C LYS A 198 26.98 -6.20 14.85
N THR A 199 28.10 -5.79 14.26
CA THR A 199 28.09 -4.98 13.05
C THR A 199 28.30 -5.85 11.83
N PHE A 200 27.48 -5.64 10.82
CA PHE A 200 27.56 -6.28 9.52
C PHE A 200 27.83 -5.21 8.46
N ASN A 201 28.76 -5.48 7.55
CA ASN A 201 28.87 -4.66 6.35
C ASN A 201 27.60 -4.81 5.53
N ALA A 202 27.00 -3.72 5.16
CA ALA A 202 25.69 -3.68 4.50
C ALA A 202 25.76 -2.93 3.18
N GLN A 203 25.01 -3.44 2.20
CA GLN A 203 24.71 -2.72 0.97
C GLN A 203 23.22 -2.81 0.70
N VAL A 204 22.57 -1.67 0.65
CA VAL A 204 21.13 -1.58 0.36
C VAL A 204 20.94 -1.68 -1.15
N ARG A 205 20.18 -2.69 -1.59
CA ARG A 205 19.74 -2.82 -2.97
C ARG A 205 18.57 -1.87 -3.22
N SER A 206 18.64 -1.13 -4.31
CA SER A 206 17.53 -0.27 -4.72
C SER A 206 16.40 -1.09 -5.35
N ALA A 207 15.17 -0.77 -4.99
CA ALA A 207 13.97 -1.28 -5.66
C ALA A 207 13.08 -0.13 -6.13
N LEU A 208 12.39 -0.34 -7.24
CA LEU A 208 11.31 0.56 -7.66
C LEU A 208 10.20 0.55 -6.60
N PRO A 209 9.47 1.66 -6.42
CA PRO A 209 8.49 1.79 -5.34
C PRO A 209 7.43 0.69 -5.32
N ASP A 210 6.86 0.35 -6.47
CA ASP A 210 5.86 -0.72 -6.61
C ASP A 210 6.44 -2.10 -6.27
N ARG A 211 7.66 -2.39 -6.73
CA ARG A 211 8.34 -3.65 -6.39
C ARG A 211 8.74 -3.71 -4.91
N PHE A 212 9.16 -2.61 -4.33
CA PHE A 212 9.43 -2.53 -2.89
C PHE A 212 8.19 -2.87 -2.07
N ARG A 213 7.04 -2.25 -2.40
CA ARG A 213 5.75 -2.55 -1.76
C ARG A 213 5.40 -4.05 -1.86
N GLU A 214 5.56 -4.67 -3.03
CA GLU A 214 5.32 -6.10 -3.20
C GLU A 214 6.20 -6.95 -2.27
N ILE A 215 7.50 -6.65 -2.20
CA ILE A 215 8.43 -7.38 -1.32
C ILE A 215 8.01 -7.26 0.14
N VAL A 216 7.65 -6.07 0.61
CA VAL A 216 7.20 -5.88 2.01
C VAL A 216 5.92 -6.68 2.28
N LEU A 217 4.97 -6.70 1.35
CA LEU A 217 3.74 -7.48 1.48
C LEU A 217 4.01 -9.00 1.50
N GLU A 218 4.98 -9.50 0.73
CA GLU A 218 5.42 -10.89 0.77
C GLU A 218 6.02 -11.26 2.15
N TYR A 219 6.72 -10.33 2.80
CA TYR A 219 7.24 -10.54 4.16
C TYR A 219 6.16 -10.42 5.23
N LEU A 220 5.11 -9.63 5.01
CA LEU A 220 3.99 -9.54 5.94
C LEU A 220 3.31 -10.90 6.17
N VAL A 221 3.10 -11.68 5.11
CA VAL A 221 2.47 -13.01 5.22
C VAL A 221 3.36 -14.07 5.87
N LYS A 222 4.65 -13.78 6.06
CA LYS A 222 5.61 -14.69 6.72
C LYS A 222 5.65 -14.52 8.24
N ILE A 223 4.96 -13.53 8.81
CA ILE A 223 5.00 -13.31 10.27
C ILE A 223 4.63 -14.60 10.99
N TYR A 224 5.45 -14.96 12.00
CA TYR A 224 5.22 -16.15 12.82
C TYR A 224 4.04 -15.93 13.77
N HIS A 225 3.19 -16.96 13.87
CA HIS A 225 1.98 -16.94 14.69
C HIS A 225 1.87 -18.23 15.51
N SER A 226 1.38 -18.09 16.73
CA SER A 226 1.06 -19.20 17.64
C SER A 226 -0.43 -19.56 17.69
N GLY A 227 -1.25 -18.88 16.88
CA GLY A 227 -2.70 -19.05 16.85
C GLY A 227 -3.30 -18.67 15.50
N ASP A 228 -4.42 -17.95 15.47
CA ASP A 228 -5.01 -17.44 14.24
C ASP A 228 -4.09 -16.38 13.62
N THR A 229 -3.57 -16.71 12.46
CA THR A 229 -2.62 -15.89 11.69
C THR A 229 -3.13 -14.46 11.48
N ARG A 230 -4.43 -14.31 11.22
CA ARG A 230 -5.06 -12.99 10.98
C ARG A 230 -5.07 -12.14 12.26
N VAL A 231 -5.38 -12.73 13.40
CA VAL A 231 -5.41 -12.02 14.70
C VAL A 231 -4.04 -11.51 15.07
N GLU A 232 -3.00 -12.34 14.93
CA GLU A 232 -1.61 -11.96 15.20
C GLU A 232 -1.13 -10.87 14.25
N THR A 233 -1.42 -11.00 12.95
CA THR A 233 -1.06 -9.99 11.97
C THR A 233 -1.76 -8.66 12.27
N PHE A 234 -3.07 -8.67 12.59
CA PHE A 234 -3.82 -7.47 12.94
C PHE A 234 -3.25 -6.79 14.18
N PHE A 235 -2.76 -7.54 15.15
CA PHE A 235 -2.09 -6.98 16.32
C PHE A 235 -0.85 -6.15 15.92
N HIS A 236 -0.03 -6.65 15.00
CA HIS A 236 1.11 -5.90 14.48
C HIS A 236 0.68 -4.68 13.64
N LEU A 237 -0.40 -4.82 12.85
CA LEU A 237 -0.96 -3.71 12.06
C LEU A 237 -1.49 -2.58 12.98
N ASP A 238 -2.16 -2.92 14.09
CA ASP A 238 -2.61 -1.94 15.10
C ASP A 238 -1.46 -1.18 15.76
N ASN A 239 -0.31 -1.83 15.92
CA ASN A 239 0.89 -1.25 16.53
C ASN A 239 1.73 -0.41 15.56
N GLY A 240 1.12 0.14 14.52
CA GLY A 240 1.70 1.12 13.60
C GLY A 240 2.17 0.58 12.26
N LEU A 241 2.35 -0.75 12.10
CA LEU A 241 2.73 -1.32 10.81
C LEU A 241 1.66 -1.04 9.74
N GLY A 242 0.38 -1.16 10.08
CA GLY A 242 -0.72 -0.93 9.15
C GLY A 242 -0.70 0.47 8.55
N ASN A 243 -0.61 1.49 9.40
CA ASN A 243 -0.55 2.88 8.95
C ASN A 243 0.70 3.15 8.09
N SER A 244 1.86 2.58 8.45
CA SER A 244 3.10 2.73 7.68
C SER A 244 2.97 2.13 6.28
N LEU A 245 2.32 0.97 6.14
CA LEU A 245 2.12 0.31 4.85
C LEU A 245 1.06 1.01 3.99
N ILE A 246 -0.02 1.52 4.61
CA ILE A 246 -1.00 2.35 3.90
C ILE A 246 -0.34 3.63 3.40
N GLN A 247 0.46 4.32 4.23
CA GLN A 247 1.16 5.53 3.80
C GLN A 247 2.12 5.26 2.64
N LEU A 248 2.89 4.18 2.70
CA LEU A 248 3.73 3.74 1.58
C LEU A 248 2.90 3.53 0.31
N ASN A 249 1.74 2.89 0.42
CA ASN A 249 0.83 2.69 -0.72
C ASN A 249 0.30 4.00 -1.29
N LEU A 250 -0.12 4.93 -0.43
CA LEU A 250 -0.62 6.25 -0.84
C LEU A 250 0.44 7.03 -1.62
N ASP A 251 1.68 7.04 -1.14
CA ASP A 251 2.80 7.75 -1.79
C ASP A 251 3.12 7.15 -3.16
N ILE A 252 3.10 5.83 -3.28
CA ILE A 252 3.31 5.13 -4.54
C ILE A 252 2.15 5.38 -5.51
N SER A 253 0.93 5.13 -5.08
CA SER A 253 -0.27 5.23 -5.91
C SER A 253 -0.49 6.65 -6.43
N LYS A 254 -0.21 7.67 -5.62
CA LYS A 254 -0.25 9.08 -6.03
C LYS A 254 0.74 9.37 -7.16
N LYS A 255 1.98 8.88 -7.05
CA LYS A 255 3.01 9.04 -8.10
C LYS A 255 2.60 8.32 -9.38
N MET A 256 2.00 7.12 -9.28
CA MET A 256 1.50 6.37 -10.44
C MET A 256 0.36 7.12 -11.15
N ALA A 257 -0.61 7.64 -10.41
CA ALA A 257 -1.71 8.42 -10.99
C ALA A 257 -1.22 9.73 -11.66
N GLN A 258 -0.28 10.44 -11.03
CA GLN A 258 0.29 11.68 -11.58
C GLN A 258 1.12 11.45 -12.86
N GLY A 259 1.72 10.27 -13.01
CA GLY A 259 2.51 9.90 -14.20
C GLY A 259 1.68 9.27 -15.32
N ALA A 260 0.36 9.25 -15.23
CA ALA A 260 -0.52 8.66 -16.23
C ALA A 260 -0.41 9.36 -17.58
N GLN A 261 -0.35 8.57 -18.65
CA GLN A 261 -0.34 9.05 -20.04
C GLN A 261 -1.57 8.54 -20.76
N THR A 262 -2.19 9.37 -21.59
CA THR A 262 -3.39 9.01 -22.35
C THR A 262 -3.08 8.90 -23.84
N VAL A 263 -3.53 7.82 -24.47
CA VAL A 263 -3.42 7.56 -25.91
C VAL A 263 -4.83 7.37 -26.47
N GLU A 264 -5.18 8.16 -27.50
CA GLU A 264 -6.44 8.03 -28.22
C GLU A 264 -6.26 7.16 -29.46
N ILE A 265 -7.12 6.16 -29.64
CA ILE A 265 -7.14 5.27 -30.80
C ILE A 265 -8.51 5.36 -31.46
N GLY A 266 -8.51 5.86 -32.70
CA GLY A 266 -9.72 6.22 -33.43
C GLY A 266 -10.25 7.59 -33.04
N THR A 267 -11.27 8.06 -33.76
CA THR A 267 -11.93 9.35 -33.48
C THR A 267 -12.91 9.18 -32.32
N PRO A 268 -12.74 9.94 -31.23
CA PRO A 268 -13.68 9.91 -30.12
C PRO A 268 -15.09 10.26 -30.56
N ARG A 269 -16.09 9.58 -29.98
CA ARG A 269 -17.51 9.87 -30.24
C ARG A 269 -17.90 11.25 -29.70
N SER A 270 -18.73 11.98 -30.43
CA SER A 270 -19.16 13.34 -30.06
C SER A 270 -20.08 13.36 -28.85
N SER A 271 -20.87 12.31 -28.65
CA SER A 271 -21.77 12.14 -27.51
C SER A 271 -21.79 10.67 -27.10
N VAL A 272 -21.82 10.43 -25.79
CA VAL A 272 -21.87 9.10 -25.19
C VAL A 272 -22.85 9.07 -24.03
N ASP A 273 -23.59 7.96 -23.89
CA ASP A 273 -24.53 7.74 -22.78
C ASP A 273 -23.82 7.20 -21.53
N GLY A 274 -22.67 6.53 -21.72
CA GLY A 274 -21.88 5.96 -20.64
C GLY A 274 -20.42 5.78 -21.02
N SER A 275 -19.55 5.81 -20.02
CA SER A 275 -18.13 5.48 -20.14
C SER A 275 -17.85 4.18 -19.41
N ILE A 276 -17.35 3.19 -20.13
CA ILE A 276 -16.90 1.89 -19.58
C ILE A 276 -15.44 2.03 -19.24
N VAL A 277 -15.10 2.00 -17.95
CA VAL A 277 -13.75 2.08 -17.42
C VAL A 277 -13.29 0.68 -17.02
N VAL A 278 -12.17 0.24 -17.59
CA VAL A 278 -11.65 -1.11 -17.39
C VAL A 278 -10.19 -1.06 -16.94
N CYS A 279 -9.89 -1.57 -15.76
CA CYS A 279 -8.53 -1.70 -15.26
C CYS A 279 -7.90 -3.02 -15.73
N LEU A 280 -6.78 -2.94 -16.46
CA LEU A 280 -6.00 -4.08 -16.95
C LEU A 280 -4.72 -4.25 -16.11
N PHE A 281 -4.48 -5.48 -15.65
CA PHE A 281 -3.24 -5.84 -14.96
C PHE A 281 -2.72 -7.20 -15.43
N GLY A 282 -1.54 -7.21 -16.08
CA GLY A 282 -0.85 -8.44 -16.49
C GLY A 282 -1.51 -9.24 -17.65
N ARG A 283 -2.72 -8.84 -18.11
CA ARG A 283 -3.52 -9.58 -19.11
C ARG A 283 -3.97 -8.68 -20.27
N PRO A 284 -3.06 -8.36 -21.22
CA PRO A 284 -3.39 -7.49 -22.35
C PRO A 284 -4.39 -8.10 -23.34
N ASP A 285 -4.44 -9.45 -23.42
CA ASP A 285 -5.33 -10.20 -24.29
C ASP A 285 -6.82 -9.95 -24.02
N LEU A 286 -7.18 -9.60 -22.78
CA LEU A 286 -8.55 -9.36 -22.37
C LEU A 286 -9.17 -8.11 -23.03
N LEU A 287 -8.36 -7.11 -23.43
CA LEU A 287 -8.86 -5.94 -24.18
C LEU A 287 -9.54 -6.39 -25.48
N SER A 288 -8.86 -7.19 -26.29
CA SER A 288 -9.39 -7.66 -27.57
C SER A 288 -10.60 -8.56 -27.39
N LEU A 289 -10.55 -9.48 -26.42
CA LEU A 289 -11.66 -10.38 -26.11
C LEU A 289 -12.90 -9.60 -25.66
N GLN A 290 -12.72 -8.67 -24.70
CA GLN A 290 -13.83 -7.89 -24.17
C GLN A 290 -14.47 -7.01 -25.26
N CYS A 291 -13.68 -6.31 -26.06
CA CYS A 291 -14.18 -5.51 -27.17
C CYS A 291 -14.93 -6.37 -28.22
N ALA A 292 -14.44 -7.57 -28.52
CA ALA A 292 -15.11 -8.50 -29.45
C ALA A 292 -16.49 -8.93 -28.92
N MET A 293 -16.61 -9.19 -27.62
CA MET A 293 -17.89 -9.55 -26.99
C MET A 293 -18.85 -8.36 -26.95
N PHE A 294 -18.38 -7.19 -26.54
CA PHE A 294 -19.19 -5.99 -26.47
C PHE A 294 -19.61 -5.47 -27.86
N SER A 295 -18.81 -5.68 -28.91
CA SER A 295 -19.14 -5.27 -30.27
C SER A 295 -20.42 -5.94 -30.84
N LYS A 296 -20.83 -7.07 -30.25
CA LYS A 296 -22.06 -7.79 -30.62
C LYS A 296 -23.31 -7.21 -29.96
N CYS A 297 -23.15 -6.28 -29.02
CA CYS A 297 -24.27 -5.70 -28.29
C CYS A 297 -24.81 -4.46 -29.00
N ARG A 298 -26.12 -4.37 -29.11
CA ARG A 298 -26.81 -3.22 -29.72
C ARG A 298 -26.72 -2.01 -28.81
N GLY A 299 -26.45 -0.82 -29.38
CA GLY A 299 -26.34 0.42 -28.62
C GLY A 299 -24.94 0.71 -28.06
N MET A 300 -23.96 -0.18 -28.33
CA MET A 300 -22.57 0.06 -27.87
C MET A 300 -21.90 1.25 -28.54
N GLU A 301 -22.40 1.69 -29.69
CA GLU A 301 -21.96 2.93 -30.34
C GLU A 301 -22.24 4.19 -29.48
N ARG A 302 -23.07 4.07 -28.46
CA ARG A 302 -23.39 5.15 -27.49
C ARG A 302 -22.53 5.11 -26.22
N TYR A 303 -21.56 4.18 -26.14
CA TYR A 303 -20.63 4.07 -25.02
C TYR A 303 -19.19 4.32 -25.49
N GLU A 304 -18.36 4.89 -24.63
CA GLU A 304 -16.92 4.94 -24.83
C GLU A 304 -16.22 3.91 -23.98
N PHE A 305 -15.03 3.49 -24.44
CA PHE A 305 -14.18 2.58 -23.70
C PHE A 305 -12.91 3.31 -23.23
N VAL A 306 -12.66 3.27 -21.92
CA VAL A 306 -11.46 3.78 -21.28
C VAL A 306 -10.76 2.61 -20.61
N TYR A 307 -9.69 2.11 -21.23
CA TYR A 307 -8.87 1.06 -20.65
C TYR A 307 -7.69 1.66 -19.91
N VAL A 308 -7.49 1.26 -18.66
CA VAL A 308 -6.38 1.71 -17.81
C VAL A 308 -5.37 0.58 -17.71
N SER A 309 -4.18 0.77 -18.27
CA SER A 309 -3.06 -0.16 -18.10
C SER A 309 -2.41 0.09 -16.75
N ASN A 310 -2.58 -0.83 -15.83
CA ASN A 310 -1.94 -0.83 -14.52
C ASN A 310 -0.61 -1.63 -14.50
N SER A 311 -0.05 -1.86 -15.71
CA SER A 311 1.18 -2.59 -15.99
C SER A 311 1.87 -1.93 -17.19
N PRO A 312 2.91 -1.09 -16.96
CA PRO A 312 3.55 -0.32 -18.03
C PRO A 312 4.21 -1.18 -19.10
N GLU A 313 4.65 -2.38 -18.75
CA GLU A 313 5.24 -3.35 -19.68
C GLU A 313 4.28 -3.85 -20.76
N MET A 314 2.97 -3.68 -20.56
CA MET A 314 1.95 -4.04 -21.55
C MET A 314 1.63 -2.92 -22.54
N ALA A 315 2.14 -1.70 -22.35
CA ALA A 315 1.70 -0.50 -23.08
C ALA A 315 1.76 -0.67 -24.61
N ASP A 316 2.91 -1.07 -25.16
CA ASP A 316 3.08 -1.25 -26.60
C ASP A 316 2.15 -2.31 -27.17
N ARG A 317 1.93 -3.39 -26.42
CA ARG A 317 1.02 -4.46 -26.81
C ARG A 317 -0.42 -3.95 -26.83
N LEU A 318 -0.85 -3.24 -25.79
CA LEU A 318 -2.20 -2.69 -25.70
C LEU A 318 -2.49 -1.67 -26.80
N ILE A 319 -1.52 -0.81 -27.15
CA ILE A 319 -1.66 0.15 -28.27
C ILE A 319 -1.88 -0.59 -29.59
N LYS A 320 -1.12 -1.67 -29.85
CA LYS A 320 -1.28 -2.50 -31.04
C LYS A 320 -2.63 -3.20 -31.06
N ASP A 321 -3.00 -3.87 -29.97
CA ASP A 321 -4.25 -4.62 -29.88
C ASP A 321 -5.46 -3.67 -29.97
N ALA A 322 -5.45 -2.52 -29.33
CA ALA A 322 -6.49 -1.51 -29.45
C ALA A 322 -6.60 -0.92 -30.87
N THR A 323 -5.48 -0.76 -31.58
CA THR A 323 -5.47 -0.34 -32.98
C THR A 323 -6.14 -1.39 -33.88
N VAL A 324 -5.86 -2.67 -33.65
CA VAL A 324 -6.53 -3.77 -34.37
C VAL A 324 -8.02 -3.81 -34.05
N VAL A 325 -8.40 -3.72 -32.78
CA VAL A 325 -9.81 -3.68 -32.35
C VAL A 325 -10.56 -2.52 -33.01
N HIS A 326 -9.96 -1.34 -33.05
CA HIS A 326 -10.56 -0.18 -33.71
C HIS A 326 -10.77 -0.43 -35.22
N ARG A 327 -9.79 -1.02 -35.91
CA ARG A 327 -9.90 -1.33 -37.35
C ARG A 327 -10.95 -2.39 -37.65
N VAL A 328 -11.08 -3.40 -36.78
CA VAL A 328 -11.99 -4.55 -37.00
C VAL A 328 -13.43 -4.21 -36.59
N TYR A 329 -13.60 -3.56 -35.44
CA TYR A 329 -14.93 -3.34 -34.85
C TYR A 329 -15.41 -1.88 -34.90
N GLY A 330 -14.58 -0.95 -35.34
CA GLY A 330 -14.94 0.49 -35.36
C GLY A 330 -15.06 1.12 -33.97
N ILE A 331 -14.54 0.46 -32.92
CA ILE A 331 -14.62 0.93 -31.54
C ILE A 331 -13.47 1.88 -31.26
N PRO A 332 -13.71 3.19 -31.00
CA PRO A 332 -12.69 4.08 -30.49
C PRO A 332 -12.32 3.70 -29.06
N ILE A 333 -11.03 3.70 -28.76
CA ILE A 333 -10.50 3.32 -27.44
C ILE A 333 -9.61 4.43 -26.91
N ARG A 334 -9.82 4.80 -25.65
CA ARG A 334 -8.90 5.62 -24.87
C ARG A 334 -8.09 4.71 -23.96
N LEU A 335 -6.77 4.71 -24.10
CA LEU A 335 -5.85 4.01 -23.22
C LEU A 335 -5.24 5.01 -22.24
N VAL A 336 -5.33 4.71 -20.96
CA VAL A 336 -4.63 5.41 -19.89
C VAL A 336 -3.53 4.49 -19.39
N ILE A 337 -2.28 4.87 -19.56
CA ILE A 337 -1.10 4.08 -19.23
C ILE A 337 -0.49 4.63 -17.95
N LEU A 338 -0.51 3.85 -16.89
CA LEU A 338 0.14 4.17 -15.62
C LEU A 338 1.60 3.73 -15.64
N PRO A 339 2.52 4.47 -15.00
CA PRO A 339 3.95 4.11 -14.96
C PRO A 339 4.27 2.94 -14.04
N GLY A 340 3.29 2.38 -13.35
CA GLY A 340 3.40 1.24 -12.45
C GLY A 340 2.04 0.84 -11.89
N ASN A 341 2.01 -0.18 -11.03
CA ASN A 341 0.78 -0.67 -10.43
C ASN A 341 0.27 0.29 -9.33
N ALA A 342 -0.78 1.05 -9.63
CA ALA A 342 -1.44 1.96 -8.68
C ALA A 342 -2.48 1.27 -7.79
N GLY A 343 -2.83 0.01 -8.07
CA GLY A 343 -3.97 -0.67 -7.48
C GLY A 343 -5.28 -0.42 -8.25
N PHE A 344 -6.28 -1.26 -7.99
CA PHE A 344 -7.58 -1.24 -8.70
C PHE A 344 -8.33 0.09 -8.50
N GLY A 345 -8.48 0.52 -7.24
CA GLY A 345 -9.23 1.74 -6.93
C GLY A 345 -8.63 2.98 -7.59
N VAL A 346 -7.31 3.19 -7.44
CA VAL A 346 -6.62 4.35 -8.01
C VAL A 346 -6.58 4.30 -9.54
N ALA A 347 -6.41 3.11 -10.14
CA ALA A 347 -6.45 2.96 -11.59
C ALA A 347 -7.84 3.33 -12.15
N ASN A 348 -8.92 2.86 -11.51
CA ASN A 348 -10.28 3.20 -11.91
C ASN A 348 -10.60 4.69 -11.70
N ASN A 349 -10.16 5.32 -10.60
CA ASN A 349 -10.27 6.76 -10.39
C ASN A 349 -9.57 7.55 -11.49
N THR A 350 -8.37 7.09 -11.91
CA THR A 350 -7.61 7.73 -13.01
C THR A 350 -8.34 7.54 -14.35
N GLY A 351 -8.90 6.36 -14.60
CA GLY A 351 -9.72 6.08 -15.78
C GLY A 351 -10.98 6.95 -15.84
N LEU A 352 -11.66 7.13 -14.70
CA LEU A 352 -12.80 8.03 -14.58
C LEU A 352 -12.43 9.48 -14.96
N SER A 353 -11.26 9.95 -14.52
CA SER A 353 -10.80 11.30 -14.87
C SER A 353 -10.60 11.49 -16.39
N ALA A 354 -10.31 10.41 -17.11
CA ALA A 354 -10.19 10.40 -18.56
C ALA A 354 -11.54 10.18 -19.29
N ALA A 355 -12.57 9.70 -18.60
CA ALA A 355 -13.89 9.46 -19.16
C ALA A 355 -14.67 10.76 -19.40
N ARG A 356 -15.70 10.75 -20.27
CA ARG A 356 -16.47 11.94 -20.67
C ARG A 356 -17.93 11.93 -20.25
N SER A 357 -18.50 10.74 -19.98
CA SER A 357 -19.90 10.62 -19.59
C SER A 357 -20.12 10.90 -18.11
N GLU A 358 -21.33 11.33 -17.79
CA GLU A 358 -21.83 11.40 -16.42
C GLU A 358 -22.15 9.99 -15.86
N ARG A 359 -22.49 9.01 -16.72
CA ARG A 359 -22.69 7.63 -16.35
C ARG A 359 -21.38 6.85 -16.52
N ILE A 360 -20.82 6.38 -15.42
CA ILE A 360 -19.58 5.57 -15.40
C ILE A 360 -19.95 4.13 -15.09
N LEU A 361 -19.37 3.21 -15.85
CA LEU A 361 -19.43 1.77 -15.61
C LEU A 361 -18.02 1.25 -15.38
N PHE A 362 -17.70 0.91 -14.15
CA PHE A 362 -16.48 0.14 -13.85
C PHE A 362 -16.76 -1.31 -14.18
N VAL A 363 -15.94 -1.90 -15.04
CA VAL A 363 -16.13 -3.28 -15.51
C VAL A 363 -14.79 -4.00 -15.52
N ASN A 364 -14.71 -5.16 -14.87
CA ASN A 364 -13.49 -5.97 -14.93
C ASN A 364 -13.25 -6.48 -16.37
N PRO A 365 -11.97 -6.68 -16.76
CA PRO A 365 -11.65 -7.08 -18.13
C PRO A 365 -12.15 -8.48 -18.50
N ASP A 366 -12.49 -9.32 -17.52
CA ASP A 366 -13.02 -10.69 -17.64
C ASP A 366 -14.52 -10.78 -17.35
N VAL A 367 -15.24 -9.65 -17.43
CA VAL A 367 -16.71 -9.57 -17.35
C VAL A 367 -17.30 -9.35 -18.72
N PHE A 368 -18.30 -10.19 -19.08
CA PHE A 368 -18.90 -10.23 -20.41
C PHE A 368 -20.43 -10.23 -20.33
N PRO A 369 -21.11 -9.49 -21.23
CA PRO A 369 -22.56 -9.46 -21.28
C PRO A 369 -23.11 -10.80 -21.81
N THR A 370 -24.26 -11.23 -21.26
CA THR A 370 -25.04 -12.36 -21.78
C THR A 370 -26.17 -11.91 -22.70
N GLU A 371 -26.64 -10.66 -22.55
CA GLU A 371 -27.75 -10.12 -23.30
C GLU A 371 -27.28 -9.08 -24.32
N PRO A 372 -27.58 -9.24 -25.62
CA PRO A 372 -27.16 -8.30 -26.67
C PRO A 372 -27.74 -6.87 -26.47
N ASP A 373 -28.90 -6.75 -25.84
CA ASP A 373 -29.61 -5.48 -25.60
C ASP A 373 -29.31 -4.87 -24.23
N TRP A 374 -28.33 -5.38 -23.51
CA TRP A 374 -28.00 -4.92 -22.16
C TRP A 374 -27.82 -3.39 -22.05
N PRO A 375 -27.25 -2.65 -23.04
CA PRO A 375 -27.09 -1.20 -22.92
C PRO A 375 -28.41 -0.46 -22.76
N ALA A 376 -29.41 -0.82 -23.56
CA ALA A 376 -30.75 -0.23 -23.48
C ALA A 376 -31.46 -0.66 -22.18
N LEU A 377 -31.38 -1.95 -21.84
CA LEU A 377 -31.95 -2.48 -20.59
C LEU A 377 -31.35 -1.81 -19.36
N HIS A 378 -30.02 -1.68 -19.30
CA HIS A 378 -29.33 -0.99 -18.21
C HIS A 378 -29.79 0.46 -18.09
N THR A 379 -29.82 1.19 -19.22
CA THR A 379 -30.25 2.59 -19.24
C THR A 379 -31.68 2.74 -18.70
N GLN A 380 -32.59 1.83 -19.09
CA GLN A 380 -33.97 1.83 -18.60
C GLN A 380 -34.02 1.53 -17.10
N LEU A 381 -33.34 0.48 -16.64
CA LEU A 381 -33.31 0.08 -15.23
C LEU A 381 -32.76 1.18 -14.31
N VAL A 382 -31.77 1.96 -14.78
CA VAL A 382 -31.25 3.13 -14.04
C VAL A 382 -32.28 4.26 -14.00
N LYS A 383 -32.96 4.54 -15.13
CA LYS A 383 -34.00 5.58 -15.18
C LYS A 383 -35.21 5.26 -14.32
N ASP A 384 -35.55 4.00 -14.15
CA ASP A 384 -36.69 3.55 -13.33
C ASP A 384 -36.44 3.72 -11.82
N ARG A 385 -35.24 4.18 -11.43
CA ARG A 385 -34.88 4.41 -10.03
C ARG A 385 -34.60 5.89 -9.77
N PRO A 386 -35.20 6.48 -8.74
CA PRO A 386 -34.93 7.85 -8.37
C PRO A 386 -33.45 8.07 -8.04
N ALA A 387 -32.82 9.04 -8.70
CA ALA A 387 -31.40 9.34 -8.52
C ALA A 387 -31.05 9.89 -7.11
N ASP A 388 -32.07 10.36 -6.39
CA ASP A 388 -31.94 10.79 -4.99
C ASP A 388 -31.93 9.61 -4.02
N GLN A 389 -32.44 8.44 -4.42
CA GLN A 389 -32.52 7.25 -3.57
C GLN A 389 -31.42 6.22 -3.85
N VAL A 390 -30.99 6.07 -5.10
CA VAL A 390 -30.01 5.06 -5.52
C VAL A 390 -28.96 5.70 -6.43
N ALA A 391 -27.70 5.44 -6.15
CA ALA A 391 -26.60 6.00 -6.94
C ALA A 391 -25.63 4.94 -7.49
N LEU A 392 -25.57 3.75 -6.88
CA LEU A 392 -24.72 2.64 -7.26
C LEU A 392 -25.57 1.48 -7.77
N PHE A 393 -25.23 0.95 -8.95
CA PHE A 393 -25.95 -0.15 -9.58
C PHE A 393 -24.97 -1.27 -9.91
N GLY A 394 -25.29 -2.49 -9.48
CA GLY A 394 -24.61 -3.72 -9.84
C GLY A 394 -25.49 -4.67 -10.62
N VAL A 395 -24.94 -5.80 -11.03
CA VAL A 395 -25.61 -6.84 -11.78
C VAL A 395 -25.27 -8.22 -11.17
N PRO A 396 -26.13 -9.24 -11.33
CA PRO A 396 -25.74 -10.61 -11.00
C PRO A 396 -24.60 -11.07 -11.92
N LEU A 397 -23.56 -11.64 -11.33
CA LEU A 397 -22.42 -12.21 -12.05
C LEU A 397 -22.46 -13.73 -11.92
N PHE A 398 -22.18 -14.43 -13.02
CA PHE A 398 -22.18 -15.87 -13.10
C PHE A 398 -20.80 -16.39 -13.51
N TYR A 399 -20.42 -17.54 -12.98
CA TYR A 399 -19.27 -18.30 -13.44
C TYR A 399 -19.50 -18.88 -14.84
N ASP A 400 -18.46 -19.44 -15.44
CA ASP A 400 -18.50 -20.11 -16.74
C ASP A 400 -19.34 -21.41 -16.74
N ASP A 401 -19.51 -22.05 -15.58
CA ASP A 401 -20.41 -23.19 -15.37
C ASP A 401 -21.88 -22.77 -15.15
N GLY A 402 -22.16 -21.48 -15.16
CA GLY A 402 -23.48 -20.91 -14.95
C GLY A 402 -23.92 -20.78 -13.50
N SER A 403 -23.13 -21.22 -12.52
CA SER A 403 -23.45 -20.98 -11.11
C SER A 403 -23.29 -19.49 -10.74
N LEU A 404 -24.05 -19.03 -9.75
CA LEU A 404 -24.03 -17.63 -9.33
C LEU A 404 -22.71 -17.29 -8.61
N MET A 405 -22.00 -16.28 -9.08
CA MET A 405 -20.80 -15.73 -8.44
C MET A 405 -21.15 -14.58 -7.49
N HIS A 406 -22.05 -13.69 -7.90
CA HIS A 406 -22.39 -12.48 -7.17
C HIS A 406 -23.86 -12.10 -7.35
N GLY A 407 -24.56 -11.96 -6.24
CA GLY A 407 -25.93 -11.45 -6.16
C GLY A 407 -26.07 -10.25 -5.23
N GLY A 408 -25.01 -9.43 -5.11
CA GLY A 408 -24.84 -8.40 -4.08
C GLY A 408 -23.89 -8.87 -2.98
N MET A 409 -23.44 -7.93 -2.11
CA MET A 409 -22.54 -8.23 -0.99
C MET A 409 -23.21 -7.92 0.35
N TYR A 410 -22.79 -8.63 1.37
CA TYR A 410 -23.16 -8.42 2.77
C TYR A 410 -21.94 -8.52 3.69
N PHE A 411 -22.10 -8.11 4.93
CA PHE A 411 -21.02 -8.01 5.88
C PHE A 411 -21.27 -8.90 7.09
N GLU A 412 -20.26 -9.65 7.49
CA GLU A 412 -20.28 -10.51 8.67
C GLU A 412 -19.18 -10.10 9.64
N VAL A 413 -19.46 -10.27 10.95
CA VAL A 413 -18.45 -10.20 11.99
C VAL A 413 -17.87 -11.60 12.19
N ASP A 414 -16.62 -11.77 11.80
CA ASP A 414 -15.83 -12.97 12.00
C ASP A 414 -15.00 -12.83 13.27
N ARG A 415 -14.85 -13.91 14.06
CA ARG A 415 -14.07 -13.92 15.30
C ARG A 415 -12.90 -14.86 15.17
N GLY A 416 -11.70 -14.31 15.24
CA GLY A 416 -10.48 -15.06 15.38
C GLY A 416 -9.99 -15.07 16.83
N PHE A 417 -9.09 -15.98 17.14
CA PHE A 417 -8.40 -16.03 18.42
C PHE A 417 -6.91 -16.31 18.23
N SER A 418 -6.11 -15.82 19.14
CA SER A 418 -4.69 -16.07 19.23
C SER A 418 -4.31 -16.41 20.66
N PHE A 419 -3.30 -17.23 20.83
CA PHE A 419 -2.73 -17.59 22.11
C PHE A 419 -1.32 -17.02 22.21
N ARG A 420 -1.13 -16.04 23.11
CA ARG A 420 0.15 -15.37 23.29
C ARG A 420 0.43 -15.16 24.78
N ASP A 421 1.66 -15.45 25.22
CA ASP A 421 2.13 -15.24 26.58
C ASP A 421 1.18 -15.86 27.64
N GLY A 422 0.67 -17.08 27.36
CA GLY A 422 -0.26 -17.78 28.24
C GLY A 422 -1.69 -17.21 28.26
N LYS A 423 -2.01 -16.25 27.38
CA LYS A 423 -3.33 -15.61 27.29
C LYS A 423 -3.96 -15.83 25.93
N THR A 424 -5.26 -16.11 25.93
CA THR A 424 -6.07 -16.14 24.71
C THR A 424 -6.58 -14.73 24.44
N THR A 425 -6.29 -14.21 23.26
CA THR A 425 -6.82 -12.95 22.75
C THR A 425 -7.81 -13.24 21.63
N THR A 426 -8.99 -12.66 21.70
CA THR A 426 -9.99 -12.73 20.62
C THR A 426 -10.06 -11.38 19.92
N ARG A 427 -10.27 -11.43 18.59
CA ARG A 427 -10.48 -10.23 17.78
C ARG A 427 -11.63 -10.43 16.81
N GLU A 428 -12.51 -9.45 16.76
CA GLU A 428 -13.54 -9.35 15.75
C GLU A 428 -12.97 -8.67 14.51
N MET A 429 -13.33 -9.20 13.35
CA MET A 429 -12.88 -8.75 12.04
C MET A 429 -14.07 -8.75 11.09
N LEU A 430 -14.21 -7.73 10.26
CA LEU A 430 -15.22 -7.73 9.21
C LEU A 430 -14.82 -8.66 8.08
N ARG A 431 -15.82 -9.30 7.49
CA ARG A 431 -15.73 -10.10 6.29
C ARG A 431 -16.79 -9.64 5.31
N VAL A 432 -16.42 -9.53 4.05
CA VAL A 432 -17.33 -9.25 2.94
C VAL A 432 -17.62 -10.55 2.24
N GLU A 433 -18.90 -10.85 2.07
CA GLU A 433 -19.38 -12.07 1.40
C GLU A 433 -20.39 -11.72 0.32
N HIS A 434 -20.55 -12.63 -0.65
CA HIS A 434 -21.45 -12.47 -1.77
C HIS A 434 -22.73 -13.27 -1.55
N TYR A 435 -23.89 -12.62 -1.72
CA TYR A 435 -25.18 -13.32 -1.71
C TYR A 435 -25.22 -14.37 -2.81
N GLY A 436 -25.58 -15.58 -2.43
CA GLY A 436 -25.83 -16.70 -3.35
C GLY A 436 -24.60 -17.25 -4.07
N LYS A 437 -23.37 -16.95 -3.61
CA LYS A 437 -22.15 -17.49 -4.22
C LYS A 437 -22.19 -19.02 -4.25
N GLY A 438 -22.06 -19.60 -5.46
CA GLY A 438 -22.15 -21.04 -5.70
C GLY A 438 -23.59 -21.56 -5.86
N ALA A 439 -24.61 -20.71 -5.78
CA ALA A 439 -25.99 -21.14 -6.01
C ALA A 439 -26.21 -21.57 -7.48
N PRO A 440 -27.08 -22.60 -7.74
CA PRO A 440 -27.41 -23.00 -9.09
C PRO A 440 -27.96 -21.85 -9.94
N PRO A 441 -27.78 -21.90 -11.27
CA PRO A 441 -28.45 -20.97 -12.17
C PRO A 441 -29.96 -20.98 -11.94
N LYS A 442 -30.62 -19.83 -11.99
CA LYS A 442 -32.08 -19.69 -11.81
C LYS A 442 -32.60 -19.80 -10.35
N THR A 443 -31.75 -19.69 -9.33
CA THR A 443 -32.23 -19.53 -7.97
C THR A 443 -32.92 -18.18 -7.83
N GLU A 444 -34.27 -18.20 -7.78
CA GLU A 444 -35.14 -17.01 -7.97
C GLU A 444 -34.84 -15.84 -7.01
N GLY A 445 -34.55 -16.10 -5.75
CA GLY A 445 -34.29 -15.07 -4.75
C GLY A 445 -33.10 -14.16 -5.05
N TYR A 446 -32.10 -14.65 -5.78
CA TYR A 446 -30.89 -13.88 -6.09
C TYR A 446 -30.94 -13.12 -7.41
N LEU A 447 -31.89 -13.43 -8.30
CA LEU A 447 -32.04 -12.81 -9.60
C LEU A 447 -32.98 -11.60 -9.60
N SER A 448 -33.72 -11.36 -8.52
CA SER A 448 -34.64 -10.22 -8.42
C SER A 448 -33.87 -8.90 -8.25
N SER A 449 -34.35 -7.85 -8.91
CA SER A 449 -33.82 -6.49 -8.69
C SER A 449 -34.18 -6.01 -7.28
N ARG A 450 -33.16 -5.55 -6.50
CA ARG A 450 -33.35 -5.15 -5.11
C ARG A 450 -32.24 -4.25 -4.59
N MET A 451 -32.50 -3.60 -3.45
CA MET A 451 -31.45 -2.96 -2.66
C MET A 451 -30.54 -4.00 -2.01
N VAL A 452 -29.25 -3.71 -1.96
CA VAL A 452 -28.22 -4.50 -1.30
C VAL A 452 -27.25 -3.58 -0.57
N PRO A 453 -26.59 -4.03 0.52
CA PRO A 453 -25.62 -3.21 1.21
C PRO A 453 -24.45 -2.79 0.32
N ALA A 454 -24.01 -3.67 -0.59
CA ALA A 454 -22.91 -3.40 -1.50
C ALA A 454 -22.99 -4.24 -2.79
N VAL A 455 -22.31 -3.78 -3.84
CA VAL A 455 -22.09 -4.46 -5.12
C VAL A 455 -20.60 -4.47 -5.44
N THR A 456 -20.15 -5.50 -6.18
CA THR A 456 -18.74 -5.65 -6.52
C THR A 456 -18.28 -4.67 -7.60
N GLY A 457 -17.01 -4.22 -7.49
CA GLY A 457 -16.34 -3.43 -8.52
C GLY A 457 -16.12 -4.17 -9.84
N ALA A 458 -16.38 -5.49 -9.90
CA ALA A 458 -16.31 -6.25 -11.14
C ALA A 458 -17.32 -5.77 -12.17
N PHE A 459 -18.50 -5.32 -11.74
CA PHE A 459 -19.43 -4.49 -12.51
C PHE A 459 -20.14 -3.52 -11.58
N MET A 460 -19.84 -2.25 -11.73
CA MET A 460 -20.47 -1.18 -10.95
C MET A 460 -20.78 0.01 -11.84
N SER A 461 -22.04 0.38 -11.94
CA SER A 461 -22.48 1.60 -12.64
C SER A 461 -22.81 2.68 -11.63
N VAL A 462 -22.28 3.89 -11.84
CA VAL A 462 -22.43 5.01 -10.93
C VAL A 462 -22.58 6.33 -11.68
N ASN A 463 -23.24 7.30 -11.07
CA ASN A 463 -23.21 8.68 -11.52
C ASN A 463 -21.87 9.31 -11.08
N ARG A 464 -21.15 9.96 -12.02
CA ARG A 464 -19.83 10.58 -11.78
C ARG A 464 -19.88 11.58 -10.62
N SER A 465 -20.83 12.54 -10.68
CA SER A 465 -20.93 13.60 -9.67
C SER A 465 -21.13 13.02 -8.28
N TRP A 466 -21.91 11.93 -8.15
CA TRP A 466 -22.09 11.24 -6.87
C TRP A 466 -20.81 10.52 -6.43
N PHE A 467 -20.20 9.77 -7.34
CA PHE A 467 -18.95 9.06 -7.06
C PHE A 467 -17.84 10.01 -6.54
N GLU A 468 -17.68 11.15 -7.22
CA GLU A 468 -16.70 12.17 -6.83
C GLU A 468 -17.06 12.82 -5.49
N SER A 469 -18.37 13.07 -5.23
CA SER A 469 -18.84 13.69 -3.99
C SER A 469 -18.59 12.86 -2.73
N ILE A 470 -18.54 11.52 -2.86
CA ILE A 470 -18.24 10.60 -1.75
C ILE A 470 -16.77 10.15 -1.73
N GLY A 471 -15.91 10.79 -2.56
CA GLY A 471 -14.46 10.58 -2.59
C GLY A 471 -13.96 9.43 -3.46
N GLY A 472 -14.85 8.79 -4.24
CA GLY A 472 -14.48 7.70 -5.13
C GLY A 472 -13.94 6.45 -4.41
N PHE A 473 -13.20 5.62 -5.15
CA PHE A 473 -12.50 4.50 -4.53
C PHE A 473 -11.37 5.02 -3.64
N SER A 474 -11.31 4.55 -2.39
CA SER A 474 -10.25 4.95 -1.47
C SER A 474 -8.88 4.43 -1.93
N PRO A 475 -7.86 5.31 -2.02
CA PRO A 475 -6.51 4.90 -2.37
C PRO A 475 -5.78 4.12 -1.25
N GLU A 476 -6.38 4.00 -0.08
CA GLU A 476 -5.81 3.29 1.08
C GLU A 476 -5.82 1.77 0.91
N TYR A 477 -6.69 1.23 0.02
CA TYR A 477 -6.71 -0.20 -0.29
C TYR A 477 -5.60 -0.56 -1.28
N ILE A 478 -4.79 -1.54 -0.89
CA ILE A 478 -3.60 -1.94 -1.65
C ILE A 478 -3.99 -2.96 -2.71
N PHE A 479 -3.63 -2.72 -3.96
CA PHE A 479 -3.92 -3.50 -5.16
C PHE A 479 -5.41 -3.64 -5.48
N GLY A 480 -6.21 -4.18 -4.59
CA GLY A 480 -7.64 -4.44 -4.75
C GLY A 480 -8.19 -5.23 -3.57
N HIS A 481 -9.48 -5.48 -3.57
CA HIS A 481 -10.31 -6.04 -2.49
C HIS A 481 -10.66 -5.03 -1.40
N TYR A 482 -11.94 -4.98 -1.05
CA TYR A 482 -12.59 -4.12 -0.06
C TYR A 482 -12.85 -2.67 -0.50
N GLU A 483 -12.21 -2.13 -1.54
CA GLU A 483 -12.44 -0.76 -2.01
C GLU A 483 -13.84 -0.55 -2.58
N ASP A 484 -14.42 -1.59 -3.19
CA ASP A 484 -15.79 -1.59 -3.70
C ASP A 484 -16.82 -1.63 -2.56
N ALA A 485 -16.56 -2.46 -1.56
CA ALA A 485 -17.36 -2.52 -0.34
C ALA A 485 -17.30 -1.19 0.45
N ASP A 486 -16.11 -0.60 0.60
CA ASP A 486 -15.89 0.71 1.22
C ASP A 486 -16.70 1.81 0.52
N LEU A 487 -16.62 1.88 -0.82
CA LEU A 487 -17.38 2.84 -1.62
C LEU A 487 -18.89 2.69 -1.41
N CYS A 488 -19.37 1.43 -1.40
CA CYS A 488 -20.79 1.15 -1.17
C CYS A 488 -21.24 1.56 0.24
N LEU A 489 -20.41 1.32 1.27
CA LEU A 489 -20.73 1.74 2.64
C LEU A 489 -20.70 3.26 2.80
N LYS A 490 -19.78 3.98 2.13
CA LYS A 490 -19.79 5.45 2.05
C LYS A 490 -21.11 5.97 1.43
N SER A 491 -21.53 5.36 0.32
CA SER A 491 -22.78 5.72 -0.34
C SER A 491 -24.01 5.42 0.53
N LEU A 492 -24.02 4.27 1.19
CA LEU A 492 -25.07 3.86 2.12
C LEU A 492 -25.15 4.81 3.33
N GLN A 493 -24.01 5.17 3.92
CA GLN A 493 -23.94 6.13 5.02
C GLN A 493 -24.44 7.53 4.60
N ALA A 494 -24.22 7.91 3.33
CA ALA A 494 -24.75 9.14 2.73
C ALA A 494 -26.22 9.02 2.29
N GLY A 495 -26.90 7.93 2.65
CA GLY A 495 -28.34 7.73 2.40
C GLY A 495 -28.68 7.10 1.05
N LYS A 496 -27.71 6.68 0.23
CA LYS A 496 -27.97 6.06 -1.08
C LYS A 496 -27.41 4.63 -1.12
N PRO A 497 -28.23 3.62 -0.84
CA PRO A 497 -27.83 2.21 -0.94
C PRO A 497 -27.50 1.81 -2.36
N ALA A 498 -26.80 0.70 -2.51
CA ALA A 498 -26.57 0.06 -3.80
C ALA A 498 -27.82 -0.72 -4.23
N TRP A 499 -27.99 -0.85 -5.54
CA TRP A 499 -29.07 -1.59 -6.18
C TRP A 499 -28.50 -2.64 -7.13
N ILE A 500 -28.99 -3.87 -7.07
CA ILE A 500 -28.64 -4.89 -8.05
C ILE A 500 -29.77 -5.03 -9.08
N HIS A 501 -29.40 -5.02 -10.37
CA HIS A 501 -30.34 -5.19 -11.48
C HIS A 501 -30.49 -6.66 -11.83
N ARG A 502 -31.65 -7.02 -12.39
CA ARG A 502 -31.85 -8.31 -13.06
C ARG A 502 -31.29 -8.24 -14.49
N LEU A 503 -29.97 -8.19 -14.60
CA LEU A 503 -29.27 -8.14 -15.89
C LEU A 503 -27.99 -8.98 -15.76
N PRO A 504 -28.01 -10.27 -16.18
CA PRO A 504 -26.92 -11.19 -15.94
C PRO A 504 -25.68 -10.87 -16.79
N PHE A 505 -24.51 -11.04 -16.19
CA PHE A 505 -23.21 -11.03 -16.86
C PHE A 505 -22.40 -12.26 -16.46
N LEU A 506 -21.49 -12.71 -17.33
CA LEU A 506 -20.49 -13.70 -17.00
C LEU A 506 -19.25 -13.02 -16.41
N HIS A 507 -18.63 -13.65 -15.41
CA HIS A 507 -17.38 -13.21 -14.83
C HIS A 507 -16.43 -14.41 -14.67
N PHE A 508 -15.32 -14.39 -15.38
CA PHE A 508 -14.31 -15.43 -15.30
C PHE A 508 -13.38 -15.16 -14.12
N GLU A 509 -13.93 -15.21 -12.91
CA GLU A 509 -13.23 -14.87 -11.66
C GLU A 509 -11.81 -15.44 -11.60
N GLY A 510 -10.82 -14.60 -11.27
CA GLY A 510 -9.42 -14.97 -11.19
C GLY A 510 -8.68 -15.03 -12.53
N LYS A 511 -9.35 -14.76 -13.66
CA LYS A 511 -8.70 -14.69 -14.98
C LYS A 511 -8.28 -13.27 -15.36
N GLY A 512 -8.78 -12.27 -14.66
CA GLY A 512 -8.49 -10.85 -14.91
C GLY A 512 -7.09 -10.38 -14.53
N SER A 513 -6.36 -11.15 -13.70
CA SER A 513 -5.00 -10.80 -13.24
C SER A 513 -4.13 -12.05 -13.01
N ILE A 514 -2.82 -11.82 -12.81
CA ILE A 514 -1.86 -12.90 -12.49
C ILE A 514 -1.76 -13.07 -10.98
N PRO A 515 -1.96 -14.27 -10.41
CA PRO A 515 -1.76 -14.54 -8.99
C PRO A 515 -0.30 -14.27 -8.56
N ARG A 516 -0.12 -13.70 -7.36
CA ARG A 516 1.20 -13.42 -6.78
C ARG A 516 1.12 -13.37 -5.24
N PRO A 517 2.20 -13.76 -4.53
CA PRO A 517 2.20 -13.84 -3.06
C PRO A 517 1.91 -12.52 -2.35
N SER A 518 2.27 -11.38 -2.96
CA SER A 518 2.01 -10.05 -2.40
C SER A 518 0.51 -9.71 -2.28
N LEU A 519 -0.37 -10.42 -3.03
CA LEU A 519 -1.82 -10.25 -2.90
C LEU A 519 -2.35 -10.70 -1.54
N ASP A 520 -1.81 -11.79 -0.98
CA ASP A 520 -2.22 -12.27 0.35
C ASP A 520 -1.91 -11.24 1.43
N GLY A 521 -0.73 -10.60 1.34
CA GLY A 521 -0.36 -9.50 2.23
C GLY A 521 -1.26 -8.27 2.06
N ALA A 522 -1.61 -7.92 0.82
CA ALA A 522 -2.55 -6.84 0.54
C ALA A 522 -3.94 -7.15 1.10
N MET A 523 -4.44 -8.38 0.94
CA MET A 523 -5.73 -8.81 1.49
C MET A 523 -5.79 -8.71 3.02
N LEU A 524 -4.71 -9.07 3.72
CA LEU A 524 -4.63 -8.95 5.18
C LEU A 524 -4.73 -7.49 5.63
N ILE A 525 -3.97 -6.60 4.98
CA ILE A 525 -3.97 -5.16 5.30
C ILE A 525 -5.31 -4.52 4.96
N ASN A 526 -5.86 -4.82 3.78
CA ASN A 526 -7.13 -4.26 3.34
C ASN A 526 -8.28 -4.69 4.26
N ARG A 527 -8.30 -5.96 4.68
CA ARG A 527 -9.27 -6.45 5.66
C ARG A 527 -9.11 -5.77 7.02
N TRP A 528 -7.87 -5.58 7.47
CA TRP A 528 -7.58 -4.85 8.71
C TRP A 528 -8.08 -3.41 8.62
N HIS A 529 -7.74 -2.70 7.54
CA HIS A 529 -8.16 -1.33 7.31
C HIS A 529 -9.68 -1.20 7.24
N PHE A 530 -10.34 -2.04 6.44
CA PHE A 530 -11.79 -2.10 6.34
C PHE A 530 -12.46 -2.38 7.69
N THR A 531 -11.92 -3.30 8.47
CA THR A 531 -12.40 -3.58 9.83
C THR A 531 -12.27 -2.36 10.74
N THR A 532 -11.11 -1.67 10.69
CA THR A 532 -10.84 -0.48 11.50
C THR A 532 -11.81 0.66 11.17
N VAL A 533 -12.10 0.87 9.89
CA VAL A 533 -12.99 1.95 9.42
C VAL A 533 -14.47 1.65 9.70
N TRP A 534 -14.92 0.42 9.43
CA TRP A 534 -16.34 0.12 9.32
C TRP A 534 -16.93 -0.74 10.43
N SER A 535 -16.12 -1.36 11.29
CA SER A 535 -16.59 -2.33 12.29
C SER A 535 -17.69 -1.77 13.18
N GLU A 536 -17.54 -0.55 13.67
CA GLU A 536 -18.52 0.08 14.56
C GLU A 536 -19.82 0.41 13.82
N ALA A 537 -19.72 1.01 12.64
CA ALA A 537 -20.91 1.37 11.86
C ALA A 537 -21.74 0.14 11.45
N VAL A 538 -21.07 -0.94 11.03
CA VAL A 538 -21.73 -2.19 10.65
C VAL A 538 -22.40 -2.85 11.87
N LYS A 539 -21.74 -2.90 13.02
CA LYS A 539 -22.31 -3.42 14.27
C LYS A 539 -23.51 -2.60 14.76
N ASN A 540 -23.47 -1.29 14.54
CA ASN A 540 -24.56 -0.38 14.91
C ASN A 540 -25.72 -0.37 13.89
N GLY A 541 -25.70 -1.30 12.91
CA GLY A 541 -26.81 -1.54 12.01
C GLY A 541 -26.85 -0.70 10.74
N LEU A 542 -25.71 -0.12 10.30
CA LEU A 542 -25.64 0.62 9.05
C LEU A 542 -26.22 -0.17 7.86
N CYS A 543 -25.97 -1.47 7.80
CA CYS A 543 -26.44 -2.33 6.69
C CYS A 543 -27.87 -2.88 6.90
N GLY A 544 -28.54 -2.53 8.00
CA GLY A 544 -29.83 -3.12 8.38
C GLY A 544 -29.69 -4.58 8.84
N LYS A 545 -30.79 -5.17 9.31
CA LYS A 545 -30.91 -6.64 9.39
C LYS A 545 -31.00 -7.16 7.96
N ASN A 546 -30.39 -8.33 7.69
CA ASN A 546 -30.46 -8.98 6.36
C ASN A 546 -31.80 -8.72 5.68
N PRO A 547 -31.83 -8.27 4.41
CA PRO A 547 -33.06 -8.00 3.70
C PRO A 547 -33.99 -9.21 3.85
N GLU A 548 -35.25 -8.97 4.23
CA GLU A 548 -36.26 -10.03 4.34
C GLU A 548 -36.28 -10.83 3.05
N GLY A 549 -36.13 -12.15 3.13
CA GLY A 549 -36.22 -13.08 2.01
C GLY A 549 -34.95 -13.89 1.66
N PHE A 550 -33.82 -13.68 2.33
CA PHE A 550 -32.65 -14.53 2.11
C PHE A 550 -32.59 -15.66 3.15
N PRO A 551 -32.40 -16.93 2.74
CA PRO A 551 -32.18 -18.01 3.68
C PRO A 551 -30.93 -17.73 4.50
N ALA A 552 -31.09 -17.77 5.84
CA ALA A 552 -29.95 -17.76 6.76
C ALA A 552 -29.01 -18.93 6.40
N ARG A 553 -27.70 -18.71 6.52
CA ARG A 553 -26.69 -19.77 6.36
C ARG A 553 -27.10 -20.97 7.23
N GLY A 554 -27.37 -22.12 6.61
CA GLY A 554 -27.73 -23.37 7.33
C GLY A 554 -29.03 -24.04 6.92
N GLN A 555 -29.78 -23.47 5.97
CA GLN A 555 -30.99 -24.09 5.37
C GLN A 555 -30.81 -24.43 3.89
N GLN A 556 -29.60 -24.82 3.49
CA GLN A 556 -29.34 -25.44 2.19
C GLN A 556 -29.10 -26.92 2.36
#